data_0be439b9b4890793cbdc8432a7d37279
#
_entry.id   0be439b9b4890793cbdc8432a7d37279
#
_cell.length_a   1.000
_cell.length_b   1.000
_cell.length_c   1.000
_cell.angle_alpha   90.00
_cell.angle_beta   90.00
_cell.angle_gamma   90.00
#
_symmetry.space_group_name_H-M   'P 1'
#
loop_
_entity.id
_entity.type
_entity.pdbx_description
1 polymer ?
#
loop_
_entity_poly.entity_id
_entity_poly.type
_entity_poly.pdbx_seq_one_letter_code
_entity_poly.pdbx_strand_id
1 'polypeptide(L)'
;HDNCNRSNFRTTIRTEFIIKASPQTICNVLQELCGQEVRIDGYSIQSICDGCSVFRFVVGDSDCQSITDIQLARSILCDLSIQYLEDAIIKVTSRDRSSLELAKLYCALQRKSHVNASYPARTCGLYFQADPIEDALNALKGGICQ
;
A
#
# COMPACT_ATOMS: atom_id res chain seq x y z
N HIS A 1 -13.83 25.56 8.94
CA HIS A 1 -12.46 25.97 9.20
C HIS A 1 -11.78 25.03 10.17
N ASP A 2 -12.20 25.01 11.41
CA ASP A 2 -11.59 24.11 12.39
C ASP A 2 -11.78 22.64 12.02
N ASN A 3 -12.85 22.34 11.30
CA ASN A 3 -13.13 20.98 10.89
C ASN A 3 -12.09 20.43 9.90
N CYS A 4 -11.39 21.31 9.22
CA CYS A 4 -10.35 20.89 8.30
C CYS A 4 -9.18 20.24 9.01
N ASN A 5 -8.88 20.68 10.21
CA ASN A 5 -7.78 20.14 10.99
C ASN A 5 -8.18 18.87 11.74
N ARG A 6 -9.47 18.57 11.76
CA ARG A 6 -9.99 17.37 12.41
C ARG A 6 -10.36 16.34 11.38
N SER A 7 -9.39 15.99 10.55
CA SER A 7 -9.64 14.97 9.56
C SER A 7 -10.06 13.67 10.25
N ASN A 8 -11.04 12.98 9.66
CA ASN A 8 -11.52 11.71 10.16
C ASN A 8 -10.60 10.56 9.78
N PHE A 9 -9.36 10.88 9.39
CA PHE A 9 -8.41 9.86 8.96
C PHE A 9 -7.05 10.07 9.61
N ARG A 10 -6.30 8.99 9.65
CA ARG A 10 -4.90 8.96 10.07
C ARG A 10 -4.05 8.45 8.94
N THR A 11 -2.80 8.87 8.94
CA THR A 11 -1.82 8.37 7.98
C THR A 11 -0.71 7.63 8.71
N THR A 12 -0.25 6.53 8.14
CA THR A 12 0.93 5.82 8.61
C THR A 12 1.77 5.46 7.40
N ILE A 13 3.08 5.37 7.61
CA ILE A 13 4.00 4.93 6.57
C ILE A 13 4.24 3.45 6.77
N ARG A 14 4.07 2.69 5.70
CA ARG A 14 4.30 1.25 5.68
C ARG A 14 5.33 0.91 4.60
N THR A 15 5.77 -0.32 4.57
CA THR A 15 6.65 -0.83 3.53
C THR A 15 5.83 -1.61 2.51
N GLU A 16 5.96 -1.23 1.24
CA GLU A 16 5.35 -1.97 0.14
C GLU A 16 6.40 -2.83 -0.53
N PHE A 17 6.06 -4.08 -0.80
CA PHE A 17 6.87 -4.96 -1.65
C PHE A 17 6.28 -4.96 -3.04
N ILE A 18 7.16 -4.89 -4.05
CA ILE A 18 6.75 -4.83 -5.45
C ILE A 18 7.49 -5.91 -6.21
N ILE A 19 6.76 -6.80 -6.84
CA ILE A 19 7.29 -7.92 -7.60
C ILE A 19 6.71 -7.88 -9.01
N LYS A 20 7.60 -8.04 -10.01
CA LYS A 20 7.18 -8.20 -11.39
C LYS A 20 7.54 -9.62 -11.80
N ALA A 21 6.55 -10.46 -12.02
CA ALA A 21 6.78 -11.88 -12.24
C ALA A 21 5.61 -12.51 -12.97
N SER A 22 5.80 -13.79 -13.35
CA SER A 22 4.73 -14.57 -13.94
C SER A 22 3.64 -14.86 -12.91
N PRO A 23 2.40 -15.12 -13.35
CA PRO A 23 1.33 -15.50 -12.41
C PRO A 23 1.71 -16.72 -11.56
N GLN A 24 2.44 -17.68 -12.10
CA GLN A 24 2.85 -18.85 -11.34
C GLN A 24 3.81 -18.49 -10.22
N THR A 25 4.76 -17.60 -10.49
CA THR A 25 5.70 -17.13 -9.47
C THR A 25 4.95 -16.39 -8.36
N ILE A 26 4.00 -15.54 -8.73
CA ILE A 26 3.18 -14.84 -7.75
C ILE A 26 2.38 -15.83 -6.90
N CYS A 27 1.83 -16.87 -7.53
CA CYS A 27 1.13 -17.91 -6.81
C CYS A 27 2.05 -18.59 -5.78
N ASN A 28 3.29 -18.87 -6.15
CA ASN A 28 4.27 -19.47 -5.24
C ASN A 28 4.56 -18.55 -4.05
N VAL A 29 4.70 -17.26 -4.31
CA VAL A 29 4.92 -16.26 -3.24
C VAL A 29 3.73 -16.25 -2.27
N LEU A 30 2.52 -16.21 -2.81
CA LEU A 30 1.31 -16.19 -1.98
C LEU A 30 1.20 -17.44 -1.13
N GLN A 31 1.53 -18.60 -1.69
CA GLN A 31 1.50 -19.86 -0.95
C GLN A 31 2.52 -19.88 0.18
N GLU A 32 3.72 -19.35 -0.06
CA GLU A 32 4.75 -19.27 0.99
C GLU A 32 4.37 -18.28 2.08
N LEU A 33 3.85 -17.14 1.71
CA LEU A 33 3.38 -16.16 2.70
C LEU A 33 2.30 -16.79 3.59
N CYS A 34 1.35 -17.46 2.96
CA CYS A 34 0.29 -18.14 3.69
C CYS A 34 0.84 -19.25 4.59
N GLY A 35 1.77 -20.05 4.08
CA GLY A 35 2.35 -21.16 4.82
C GLY A 35 3.14 -20.73 6.04
N GLN A 36 3.74 -19.56 6.01
CA GLN A 36 4.48 -19.01 7.14
C GLN A 36 3.63 -18.03 7.97
N GLU A 37 2.34 -17.99 7.71
CA GLU A 37 1.37 -17.18 8.44
C GLU A 37 1.69 -15.68 8.40
N VAL A 38 2.28 -15.21 7.29
CA VAL A 38 2.50 -13.79 7.07
C VAL A 38 1.19 -13.19 6.58
N ARG A 39 0.69 -12.20 7.30
CA ARG A 39 -0.56 -11.55 6.93
C ARG A 39 -0.32 -10.47 5.89
N ILE A 40 -1.22 -10.39 4.93
CA ILE A 40 -1.21 -9.34 3.92
C ILE A 40 -2.32 -8.36 4.26
N ASP A 41 -1.95 -7.11 4.54
CA ASP A 41 -2.92 -6.08 4.88
C ASP A 41 -3.51 -5.42 3.65
N GLY A 42 -2.78 -5.36 2.57
CA GLY A 42 -3.29 -4.83 1.31
C GLY A 42 -2.47 -5.32 0.15
N TYR A 43 -3.09 -5.39 -1.02
CA TYR A 43 -2.40 -5.86 -2.21
C TYR A 43 -3.11 -5.44 -3.47
N SER A 44 -2.36 -5.46 -4.56
CA SER A 44 -2.93 -5.42 -5.91
C SER A 44 -2.10 -6.31 -6.81
N ILE A 45 -2.77 -6.95 -7.76
CA ILE A 45 -2.13 -7.75 -8.80
C ILE A 45 -2.66 -7.24 -10.12
N GLN A 46 -1.74 -6.84 -10.99
CA GLN A 46 -2.12 -6.26 -12.27
C GLN A 46 -1.32 -6.91 -13.39
N SER A 47 -2.01 -7.43 -14.38
CA SER A 47 -1.38 -7.93 -15.60
C SER A 47 -0.82 -6.74 -16.38
N ILE A 48 0.41 -6.83 -16.84
CA ILE A 48 1.04 -5.73 -17.58
C ILE A 48 1.26 -6.08 -19.06
N CYS A 49 1.94 -7.17 -19.35
CA CYS A 49 2.13 -7.64 -20.73
C CYS A 49 2.85 -8.99 -20.69
N ASP A 50 2.74 -9.73 -21.80
CA ASP A 50 3.54 -10.92 -22.10
C ASP A 50 3.67 -11.91 -20.93
N GLY A 51 2.55 -12.19 -20.27
CA GLY A 51 2.53 -13.18 -19.20
C GLY A 51 3.17 -12.74 -17.91
N CYS A 52 3.43 -11.44 -17.75
CA CYS A 52 3.93 -10.86 -16.51
C CYS A 52 2.85 -10.06 -15.80
N SER A 53 2.93 -10.07 -14.48
CA SER A 53 2.06 -9.26 -13.63
C SER A 53 2.90 -8.51 -12.62
N VAL A 54 2.37 -7.40 -12.14
CA VAL A 54 2.94 -6.67 -11.00
C VAL A 54 2.11 -6.99 -9.78
N PHE A 55 2.78 -7.52 -8.77
CA PHE A 55 2.19 -7.81 -7.47
C PHE A 55 2.74 -6.83 -6.46
N ARG A 56 1.86 -6.00 -5.89
CA ARG A 56 2.20 -5.05 -4.83
C ARG A 56 1.52 -5.50 -3.57
N PHE A 57 2.24 -5.51 -2.44
CA PHE A 57 1.60 -5.91 -1.21
C PHE A 57 2.28 -5.30 0.01
N VAL A 58 1.50 -5.18 1.07
CA VAL A 58 1.94 -4.70 2.38
C VAL A 58 1.63 -5.79 3.38
N VAL A 59 2.65 -6.18 4.16
CA VAL A 59 2.49 -7.23 5.17
C VAL A 59 2.27 -6.62 6.54
N GLY A 60 1.66 -7.40 7.42
CA GLY A 60 1.38 -7.01 8.79
C GLY A 60 -0.09 -7.07 9.10
N ASP A 61 -0.41 -6.72 10.31
CA ASP A 61 -1.78 -6.76 10.81
C ASP A 61 -2.18 -5.34 11.22
N SER A 62 -3.30 -4.88 10.70
CA SER A 62 -3.91 -3.59 11.05
C SER A 62 -3.02 -2.37 10.76
N ASP A 63 -2.88 -1.47 11.74
CA ASP A 63 -2.29 -0.16 11.52
C ASP A 63 -0.79 -0.11 11.69
N CYS A 64 -0.22 -1.12 12.36
CA CYS A 64 1.19 -1.10 12.70
C CYS A 64 1.99 -1.98 11.77
N GLN A 65 3.17 -1.48 11.40
CA GLN A 65 4.10 -2.26 10.64
C GLN A 65 4.69 -3.37 11.51
N SER A 66 4.67 -4.59 11.00
CA SER A 66 5.24 -5.75 11.70
C SER A 66 6.64 -6.02 11.15
N ILE A 67 7.66 -5.77 11.97
CA ILE A 67 9.05 -6.05 11.59
C ILE A 67 9.24 -7.53 11.33
N THR A 68 8.61 -8.38 12.13
CA THR A 68 8.69 -9.84 11.95
C THR A 68 8.13 -10.25 10.59
N ASP A 69 6.96 -9.74 10.22
CA ASP A 69 6.35 -10.07 8.94
C ASP A 69 7.17 -9.54 7.76
N ILE A 70 7.76 -8.35 7.90
CA ILE A 70 8.63 -7.79 6.87
C ILE A 70 9.86 -8.68 6.67
N GLN A 71 10.49 -9.12 7.76
CA GLN A 71 11.66 -10.00 7.67
C GLN A 71 11.30 -11.35 7.06
N LEU A 72 10.14 -11.90 7.42
CA LEU A 72 9.67 -13.16 6.81
C LEU A 72 9.41 -12.98 5.32
N ALA A 73 8.79 -11.89 4.92
CA ALA A 73 8.54 -11.62 3.50
C ALA A 73 9.86 -11.52 2.74
N ARG A 74 10.83 -10.78 3.27
CA ARG A 74 12.17 -10.69 2.65
C ARG A 74 12.82 -12.05 2.50
N SER A 75 12.74 -12.86 3.55
CA SER A 75 13.31 -14.20 3.54
C SER A 75 12.65 -15.09 2.50
N ILE A 76 11.34 -15.06 2.40
CA ILE A 76 10.59 -15.82 1.40
C ILE A 76 11.02 -15.43 -0.01
N LEU A 77 11.08 -14.13 -0.29
CA LEU A 77 11.45 -13.65 -1.62
C LEU A 77 12.89 -14.03 -1.97
N CYS A 78 13.78 -13.97 -0.99
CA CYS A 78 15.17 -14.36 -1.16
C CYS A 78 15.27 -15.85 -1.44
N ASP A 79 14.58 -16.68 -0.66
CA ASP A 79 14.61 -18.14 -0.82
C ASP A 79 14.05 -18.58 -2.16
N LEU A 80 13.08 -17.87 -2.69
CA LEU A 80 12.51 -18.13 -4.01
C LEU A 80 13.31 -17.50 -5.14
N SER A 81 14.41 -16.84 -4.83
CA SER A 81 15.27 -16.13 -5.79
C SER A 81 14.52 -15.11 -6.62
N ILE A 82 13.63 -14.38 -6.00
CA ILE A 82 12.82 -13.36 -6.66
C ILE A 82 13.41 -11.99 -6.42
N GLN A 83 13.59 -11.25 -7.52
CA GLN A 83 13.96 -9.83 -7.42
C GLN A 83 12.73 -9.01 -7.06
N TYR A 84 12.91 -8.08 -6.14
CA TYR A 84 11.80 -7.27 -5.68
C TYR A 84 12.28 -5.88 -5.29
N LEU A 85 11.33 -4.97 -5.20
CA LEU A 85 11.58 -3.61 -4.70
C LEU A 85 10.83 -3.44 -3.38
N GLU A 86 11.38 -2.59 -2.52
CA GLU A 86 10.69 -2.11 -1.32
C GLU A 86 10.53 -0.61 -1.44
N ASP A 87 9.35 -0.12 -1.12
CA ASP A 87 9.07 1.29 -1.19
C ASP A 87 8.22 1.71 0.00
N ALA A 88 8.31 2.99 0.34
CA ALA A 88 7.43 3.55 1.34
C ALA A 88 6.05 3.77 0.72
N ILE A 89 5.02 3.42 1.47
CA ILE A 89 3.63 3.59 1.03
C ILE A 89 2.83 4.19 2.18
N ILE A 90 1.84 5.01 1.84
CA ILE A 90 1.00 5.66 2.82
C ILE A 90 -0.27 4.84 3.02
N LYS A 91 -0.55 4.50 4.26
CA LYS A 91 -1.85 3.94 4.64
C LYS A 91 -2.69 5.06 5.23
N VAL A 92 -3.86 5.27 4.64
CA VAL A 92 -4.84 6.21 5.17
C VAL A 92 -5.95 5.38 5.82
N THR A 93 -6.08 5.51 7.12
CA THR A 93 -7.12 4.83 7.88
C THR A 93 -8.24 5.84 8.15
N SER A 94 -9.44 5.51 7.72
CA SER A 94 -10.59 6.41 7.81
C SER A 94 -11.81 5.67 8.29
N ARG A 95 -12.65 6.36 9.03
CA ARG A 95 -13.96 5.84 9.43
C ARG A 95 -14.96 5.90 8.28
N ASP A 96 -14.79 6.88 7.42
CA ASP A 96 -15.66 7.05 6.26
C ASP A 96 -15.00 6.40 5.05
N ARG A 97 -15.66 5.40 4.50
CA ARG A 97 -15.17 4.65 3.35
C ARG A 97 -15.95 4.96 2.09
N SER A 98 -16.58 6.13 2.06
CA SER A 98 -17.39 6.53 0.93
C SER A 98 -16.54 6.88 -0.30
N SER A 99 -17.18 6.88 -1.45
CA SER A 99 -16.55 7.32 -2.69
C SER A 99 -16.08 8.78 -2.61
N LEU A 100 -16.80 9.58 -1.84
CA LEU A 100 -16.44 10.98 -1.66
C LEU A 100 -15.10 11.11 -0.93
N GLU A 101 -14.87 10.28 0.09
CA GLU A 101 -13.62 10.27 0.82
C GLU A 101 -12.47 9.87 -0.10
N LEU A 102 -12.66 8.82 -0.90
CA LEU A 102 -11.64 8.39 -1.87
C LEU A 102 -11.34 9.51 -2.86
N ALA A 103 -12.36 10.19 -3.37
CA ALA A 103 -12.17 11.28 -4.33
C ALA A 103 -11.36 12.42 -3.71
N LYS A 104 -11.66 12.79 -2.49
CA LYS A 104 -10.92 13.86 -1.79
C LYS A 104 -9.46 13.49 -1.61
N LEU A 105 -9.21 12.26 -1.16
CA LEU A 105 -7.86 11.78 -0.91
C LEU A 105 -7.05 11.74 -2.20
N TYR A 106 -7.59 11.12 -3.23
CA TYR A 106 -6.88 10.97 -4.50
C TYR A 106 -6.60 12.34 -5.13
N CYS A 107 -7.60 13.20 -5.16
CA CYS A 107 -7.44 14.52 -5.77
C CYS A 107 -6.44 15.39 -5.02
N ALA A 108 -6.40 15.28 -3.70
CA ALA A 108 -5.40 16.00 -2.91
C ALA A 108 -3.99 15.50 -3.22
N LEU A 109 -3.83 14.18 -3.27
CA LEU A 109 -2.53 13.57 -3.53
C LEU A 109 -2.01 13.92 -4.92
N GLN A 110 -2.85 13.78 -5.92
CA GLN A 110 -2.41 13.93 -7.30
C GLN A 110 -2.08 15.36 -7.68
N ARG A 111 -2.51 16.35 -6.90
CA ARG A 111 -2.14 17.75 -7.12
C ARG A 111 -0.70 18.04 -6.74
N LYS A 112 -0.12 17.28 -5.80
CA LYS A 112 1.22 17.53 -5.26
C LYS A 112 2.20 16.41 -5.48
N SER A 113 1.73 15.27 -5.95
CA SER A 113 2.55 14.08 -6.12
C SER A 113 2.05 13.27 -7.29
N HIS A 114 2.79 12.21 -7.63
CA HIS A 114 2.35 11.25 -8.64
C HIS A 114 1.93 9.97 -7.92
N VAL A 115 0.67 9.60 -8.06
CA VAL A 115 0.14 8.39 -7.46
C VAL A 115 0.40 7.23 -8.40
N ASN A 116 1.26 6.31 -8.00
CA ASN A 116 1.63 5.15 -8.81
C ASN A 116 0.68 3.98 -8.64
N ALA A 117 0.14 3.83 -7.43
CA ALA A 117 -0.76 2.73 -7.12
C ALA A 117 -1.65 3.10 -5.93
N SER A 118 -2.82 2.50 -5.90
CA SER A 118 -3.75 2.64 -4.80
C SER A 118 -4.56 1.35 -4.70
N TYR A 119 -4.76 0.88 -3.47
CA TYR A 119 -5.57 -0.33 -3.23
C TYR A 119 -6.06 -0.34 -1.79
N PRO A 120 -7.15 -1.06 -1.53
CA PRO A 120 -7.70 -1.09 -0.17
C PRO A 120 -6.84 -1.91 0.78
N ALA A 121 -6.90 -1.53 2.05
CA ALA A 121 -6.40 -2.36 3.13
C ALA A 121 -7.45 -3.42 3.49
N ARG A 122 -6.99 -4.48 4.12
CA ARG A 122 -7.88 -5.56 4.56
C ARG A 122 -8.90 -5.06 5.59
N THR A 123 -8.46 -4.16 6.45
CA THR A 123 -9.33 -3.53 7.43
C THR A 123 -9.76 -2.15 6.91
N CYS A 124 -9.98 -1.19 7.77
CA CYS A 124 -10.43 0.14 7.37
C CYS A 124 -9.27 0.98 6.87
N GLY A 125 -9.11 1.10 5.56
CA GLY A 125 -8.07 1.96 5.06
C GLY A 125 -7.81 1.77 3.58
N LEU A 126 -7.00 2.69 3.07
CA LEU A 126 -6.55 2.72 1.69
C LEU A 126 -5.05 2.92 1.67
N TYR A 127 -4.41 2.26 0.74
CA TYR A 127 -2.98 2.45 0.47
C TYR A 127 -2.79 3.34 -0.74
N PHE A 128 -1.85 4.26 -0.64
CA PHE A 128 -1.43 5.11 -1.76
C PHE A 128 0.09 5.11 -1.84
N GLN A 129 0.61 4.64 -2.96
CA GLN A 129 2.02 4.77 -3.26
C GLN A 129 2.18 6.01 -4.14
N ALA A 130 2.83 7.04 -3.63
CA ALA A 130 2.92 8.33 -4.28
C ALA A 130 4.31 8.92 -4.12
N ASP A 131 4.79 9.58 -5.16
CA ASP A 131 6.11 10.20 -5.20
C ASP A 131 5.99 11.69 -5.50
N PRO A 132 6.72 12.57 -4.80
CA PRO A 132 7.52 12.29 -3.59
C PRO A 132 6.60 12.06 -2.38
N ILE A 133 7.01 11.16 -1.50
CA ILE A 133 6.15 10.79 -0.36
C ILE A 133 5.92 11.96 0.60
N GLU A 134 6.93 12.80 0.78
CA GLU A 134 6.79 13.97 1.65
C GLU A 134 5.74 14.94 1.13
N ASP A 135 5.72 15.18 -0.17
CA ASP A 135 4.71 16.04 -0.80
C ASP A 135 3.32 15.42 -0.67
N ALA A 136 3.23 14.11 -0.82
CA ALA A 136 1.97 13.39 -0.65
C ALA A 136 1.44 13.52 0.79
N LEU A 137 2.31 13.32 1.78
CA LEU A 137 1.92 13.48 3.18
C LEU A 137 1.46 14.89 3.48
N ASN A 138 2.16 15.89 2.96
CA ASN A 138 1.78 17.28 3.14
C ASN A 138 0.44 17.60 2.49
N ALA A 139 0.19 17.03 1.32
CA ALA A 139 -1.08 17.20 0.63
C ALA A 139 -2.24 16.66 1.46
N LEU A 140 -2.05 15.50 2.09
CA LEU A 140 -3.07 14.90 2.93
C LEU A 140 -3.34 15.74 4.19
N LYS A 141 -2.31 16.41 4.71
CA LYS A 141 -2.48 17.24 5.89
C LYS A 141 -3.23 18.53 5.62
N GLY A 142 -3.05 19.12 4.45
CA GLY A 142 -3.58 20.45 4.17
C GLY A 142 -4.59 20.54 3.04
N GLY A 143 -4.50 19.66 2.06
CA GLY A 143 -5.26 19.81 0.82
C GLY A 143 -6.71 19.35 0.86
N ILE A 144 -7.05 18.48 1.79
CA ILE A 144 -8.38 17.87 1.85
C ILE A 144 -9.44 18.85 2.33
N CYS A 145 -9.03 19.79 3.12
CA CYS A 145 -9.93 20.77 3.71
C CYS A 145 -10.41 21.86 2.75
N GLN A 146 -9.91 21.82 1.56
CA GLN A 146 -10.34 22.79 0.54
C GLN A 146 -11.33 22.13 -0.43
#